data_5c3d7bf60acfca26ee6e4ab22c59ca43
#
_entry.id   5c3d7bf60acfca26ee6e4ab22c59ca43
#
_cell.length_a   1.000
_cell.length_b   1.000
_cell.length_c   1.000
_cell.angle_alpha   90.00
_cell.angle_beta   90.00
_cell.angle_gamma   90.00
#
_symmetry.space_group_name_H-M   'P 1'
#
loop_
_entity.id
_entity.type
_entity.pdbx_description
1 polymer ?
#
loop_
_entity_poly.entity_id
_entity_poly.type
_entity_poly.pdbx_seq_one_letter_code
_entity_poly.pdbx_strand_id
1 'polypeptide(L)'
;MNYLTLVNNVLNELNEIELTSTTFTSSRGVQSMVKNVVNKSINDIYNSEIEWPFLIATQTDNLVAGTQEYSFPSDFRKIDFDSFMLLPKNLITNGTFDATISDWTVVSGSPIRVETTNSGASVAGALRLTSAEVTQTVQTIINKEYIVRTRTFSNDVTLKVGTASGGTQNLSTTLSVTNTGDGEWQTNSFTATATTTYIGFAESGGNNAEIDTVEVVENESPRKLRYISHDEWFDSYSEIDLNQTSKNQFSMPTYVYETSDEKYGISPIPDRILSVTYKYYRTHSDLSEYTDVPLLPVRFHDTIVNRAKYYTYMMRANVAGTQLAEKDFLTGIKRMRIELLNRKNYMYPRGLRSSGRFLKVNT
;
A
#
# COMPACT_ATOMS: atom_id res chain seq x y z
N MET A 1 18.88 15.20 -4.23
CA MET A 1 19.65 15.98 -3.22
C MET A 1 19.07 15.65 -1.86
N ASN A 2 19.93 15.46 -0.87
CA ASN A 2 19.50 15.34 0.53
C ASN A 2 19.32 16.74 1.17
N TYR A 3 18.82 16.78 2.40
CA TYR A 3 18.56 18.05 3.11
C TYR A 3 19.79 18.93 3.26
N LEU A 4 20.95 18.32 3.61
CA LEU A 4 22.21 19.06 3.70
C LEU A 4 22.59 19.74 2.37
N THR A 5 22.47 19.01 1.26
CA THR A 5 22.78 19.56 -0.07
C THR A 5 21.83 20.70 -0.45
N LEU A 6 20.53 20.55 -0.15
CA LEU A 6 19.54 21.61 -0.42
C LEU A 6 19.86 22.88 0.36
N VAL A 7 20.19 22.74 1.65
CA VAL A 7 20.54 23.87 2.52
C VAL A 7 21.84 24.54 2.02
N ASN A 8 22.88 23.75 1.70
CA ASN A 8 24.14 24.29 1.22
C ASN A 8 24.01 25.00 -0.13
N ASN A 9 23.18 24.50 -1.03
CA ASN A 9 22.92 25.21 -2.30
C ASN A 9 22.33 26.60 -2.05
N VAL A 10 21.44 26.74 -1.05
CA VAL A 10 20.91 28.07 -0.68
C VAL A 10 21.97 28.93 0.01
N LEU A 11 22.76 28.36 0.92
CA LEU A 11 23.84 29.09 1.61
C LEU A 11 24.89 29.62 0.61
N ASN A 12 25.28 28.83 -0.36
CA ASN A 12 26.22 29.22 -1.41
C ASN A 12 25.72 30.43 -2.22
N GLU A 13 24.45 30.44 -2.60
CA GLU A 13 23.83 31.59 -3.26
C GLU A 13 23.78 32.86 -2.41
N LEU A 14 23.83 32.71 -1.09
CA LEU A 14 23.87 33.80 -0.14
C LEU A 14 25.30 34.22 0.24
N ASN A 15 26.33 33.54 -0.33
CA ASN A 15 27.74 33.68 0.04
C ASN A 15 27.98 33.45 1.54
N GLU A 16 27.30 32.43 2.10
CA GLU A 16 27.42 31.98 3.50
C GLU A 16 28.22 30.67 3.58
N ILE A 17 28.74 30.39 4.77
CA ILE A 17 29.52 29.17 5.03
C ILE A 17 28.62 27.94 4.97
N GLU A 18 29.04 26.94 4.22
CA GLU A 18 28.36 25.64 4.13
C GLU A 18 28.34 24.89 5.47
N LEU A 19 27.27 24.10 5.66
CA LEU A 19 27.17 23.14 6.74
C LEU A 19 27.82 21.81 6.36
N THR A 20 28.38 21.16 7.37
CA THR A 20 28.86 19.76 7.28
C THR A 20 27.89 18.82 8.02
N SER A 21 28.01 17.53 7.86
CA SER A 21 27.21 16.55 8.61
C SER A 21 27.33 16.73 10.13
N THR A 22 28.50 17.17 10.62
CA THR A 22 28.79 17.38 12.06
C THR A 22 28.21 18.69 12.58
N THR A 23 28.16 19.74 11.76
CA THR A 23 27.67 21.06 12.16
C THR A 23 26.17 21.26 11.92
N PHE A 24 25.53 20.35 11.18
CA PHE A 24 24.14 20.46 10.75
C PHE A 24 23.15 20.59 11.92
N THR A 25 23.29 19.75 12.96
CA THR A 25 22.42 19.77 14.14
C THR A 25 22.65 20.96 15.04
N SER A 26 23.89 21.49 15.10
CA SER A 26 24.27 22.63 15.94
C SER A 26 24.21 23.99 15.20
N SER A 27 23.67 24.02 13.98
CA SER A 27 23.57 25.24 13.16
C SER A 27 22.77 26.35 13.86
N ARG A 28 23.21 27.60 13.72
CA ARG A 28 22.60 28.79 14.34
C ARG A 28 22.48 29.94 13.34
N GLY A 29 21.72 30.96 13.66
CA GLY A 29 21.59 32.18 12.88
C GLY A 29 21.06 31.92 11.48
N VAL A 30 21.77 32.42 10.45
CA VAL A 30 21.37 32.28 9.04
C VAL A 30 21.26 30.82 8.59
N GLN A 31 22.16 29.96 9.07
CA GLN A 31 22.15 28.55 8.69
C GLN A 31 20.90 27.83 9.21
N SER A 32 20.50 28.07 10.47
CA SER A 32 19.25 27.53 11.04
C SER A 32 18.01 28.09 10.33
N MET A 33 18.03 29.38 10.00
CA MET A 33 16.97 30.01 9.22
C MET A 33 16.80 29.38 7.85
N VAL A 34 17.90 29.11 7.12
CA VAL A 34 17.85 28.48 5.79
C VAL A 34 17.28 27.06 5.87
N LYS A 35 17.60 26.29 6.91
CA LYS A 35 16.96 24.97 7.16
C LYS A 35 15.43 25.11 7.21
N ASN A 36 14.93 26.00 8.04
CA ASN A 36 13.48 26.21 8.17
C ASN A 36 12.84 26.68 6.86
N VAL A 37 13.54 27.55 6.13
CA VAL A 37 13.06 28.06 4.84
C VAL A 37 13.03 26.95 3.75
N VAL A 38 13.97 26.01 3.77
CA VAL A 38 13.94 24.86 2.86
C VAL A 38 12.71 23.99 3.14
N ASN A 39 12.40 23.66 4.41
CA ASN A 39 11.18 22.92 4.75
C ASN A 39 9.91 23.68 4.35
N LYS A 40 9.86 25.00 4.64
CA LYS A 40 8.75 25.84 4.20
C LYS A 40 8.57 25.83 2.68
N SER A 41 9.68 25.83 1.94
CA SER A 41 9.65 25.78 0.46
C SER A 41 9.13 24.46 -0.07
N ILE A 42 9.48 23.36 0.58
CA ILE A 42 8.94 22.02 0.27
C ILE A 42 7.43 22.00 0.51
N ASN A 43 6.97 22.52 1.65
CA ASN A 43 5.56 22.62 1.98
C ASN A 43 4.78 23.48 0.96
N ASP A 44 5.35 24.60 0.49
CA ASP A 44 4.73 25.43 -0.55
C ASP A 44 4.54 24.67 -1.86
N ILE A 45 5.54 23.85 -2.27
CA ILE A 45 5.45 23.03 -3.47
C ILE A 45 4.36 21.98 -3.30
N TYR A 46 4.33 21.28 -2.18
CA TYR A 46 3.34 20.23 -1.93
C TYR A 46 1.93 20.80 -1.82
N ASN A 47 1.79 22.01 -1.28
CA ASN A 47 0.50 22.71 -1.19
C ASN A 47 0.05 23.36 -2.50
N SER A 48 0.94 23.52 -3.49
CA SER A 48 0.57 24.10 -4.79
C SER A 48 -0.37 23.22 -5.62
N GLU A 49 -0.38 21.90 -5.33
CA GLU A 49 -1.31 20.93 -5.90
C GLU A 49 -1.56 19.80 -4.88
N ILE A 50 -2.80 19.34 -4.78
CA ILE A 50 -3.17 18.27 -3.86
C ILE A 50 -2.79 16.90 -4.44
N GLU A 51 -2.88 16.74 -5.76
CA GLU A 51 -2.79 15.48 -6.47
C GLU A 51 -1.41 15.23 -7.13
N TRP A 52 -0.34 15.66 -6.48
CA TRP A 52 0.99 15.33 -6.97
C TRP A 52 1.21 13.81 -7.00
N PRO A 53 1.62 13.20 -8.12
CA PRO A 53 1.78 11.74 -8.22
C PRO A 53 2.80 11.16 -7.23
N PHE A 54 3.80 11.92 -6.83
CA PHE A 54 4.81 11.49 -5.86
C PHE A 54 4.28 11.47 -4.41
N LEU A 55 3.09 12.01 -4.15
CA LEU A 55 2.39 11.92 -2.86
C LEU A 55 1.44 10.74 -2.79
N ILE A 56 1.23 10.01 -3.89
CA ILE A 56 0.35 8.84 -3.89
C ILE A 56 0.98 7.75 -3.04
N ALA A 57 0.17 7.21 -2.14
CA ALA A 57 0.44 5.99 -1.38
C ALA A 57 -0.73 5.02 -1.52
N THR A 58 -0.47 3.76 -1.21
CA THR A 58 -1.49 2.72 -1.17
C THR A 58 -1.58 2.19 0.24
N GLN A 59 -2.78 2.06 0.76
CA GLN A 59 -3.07 1.46 2.06
C GLN A 59 -3.88 0.19 1.86
N THR A 60 -3.61 -0.81 2.70
CA THR A 60 -4.41 -2.02 2.78
C THR A 60 -4.84 -2.22 4.22
N ASP A 61 -6.15 -2.23 4.45
CA ASP A 61 -6.74 -2.43 5.76
C ASP A 61 -7.44 -3.79 5.82
N ASN A 62 -7.43 -4.41 7.00
CA ASN A 62 -8.16 -5.63 7.25
C ASN A 62 -9.55 -5.29 7.80
N LEU A 63 -10.57 -5.69 7.08
CA LEU A 63 -11.95 -5.60 7.52
C LEU A 63 -12.26 -6.73 8.49
N VAL A 64 -12.94 -6.41 9.55
CA VAL A 64 -13.36 -7.37 10.60
C VAL A 64 -14.86 -7.58 10.52
N ALA A 65 -15.32 -8.82 10.61
CA ALA A 65 -16.74 -9.13 10.62
C ALA A 65 -17.47 -8.35 11.71
N GLY A 66 -18.56 -7.69 11.36
CA GLY A 66 -19.35 -6.88 12.28
C GLY A 66 -18.81 -5.49 12.58
N THR A 67 -17.70 -5.07 11.94
CA THR A 67 -17.14 -3.72 12.09
C THR A 67 -17.43 -2.91 10.85
N GLN A 68 -17.99 -1.72 11.03
CA GLN A 68 -18.45 -0.86 9.95
C GLN A 68 -17.45 0.24 9.59
N GLU A 69 -16.79 0.84 10.59
CA GLU A 69 -15.95 2.01 10.43
C GLU A 69 -14.46 1.70 10.65
N TYR A 70 -13.62 2.33 9.83
CA TYR A 70 -12.17 2.17 9.85
C TYR A 70 -11.48 3.52 9.72
N SER A 71 -10.38 3.72 10.44
CA SER A 71 -9.62 4.96 10.39
C SER A 71 -8.74 5.05 9.16
N PHE A 72 -8.60 6.24 8.59
CA PHE A 72 -7.58 6.50 7.58
C PHE A 72 -6.16 6.46 8.16
N PRO A 73 -5.13 6.27 7.31
CA PRO A 73 -3.74 6.42 7.73
C PRO A 73 -3.51 7.81 8.34
N SER A 74 -2.67 7.90 9.38
CA SER A 74 -2.43 9.17 10.09
C SER A 74 -1.76 10.25 9.24
N ASP A 75 -1.14 9.86 8.13
CA ASP A 75 -0.47 10.76 7.18
C ASP A 75 -1.33 11.09 5.95
N PHE A 76 -2.62 10.73 5.96
CA PHE A 76 -3.48 11.04 4.81
C PHE A 76 -3.76 12.56 4.68
N ARG A 77 -3.92 12.99 3.47
CA ARG A 77 -4.33 14.35 3.11
C ARG A 77 -5.62 14.35 2.28
N LYS A 78 -5.72 13.41 1.35
CA LYS A 78 -6.89 13.21 0.49
C LYS A 78 -7.03 11.74 0.15
N ILE A 79 -8.20 11.21 0.28
CA ILE A 79 -8.52 9.83 -0.09
C ILE A 79 -9.07 9.79 -1.51
N ASP A 80 -8.64 8.80 -2.28
CA ASP A 80 -9.23 8.48 -3.59
C ASP A 80 -10.29 7.40 -3.41
N PHE A 81 -11.52 7.83 -3.09
CA PHE A 81 -12.65 6.92 -2.87
C PHE A 81 -13.00 6.06 -4.09
N ASP A 82 -12.63 6.50 -5.29
CA ASP A 82 -12.82 5.70 -6.50
C ASP A 82 -11.82 4.54 -6.63
N SER A 83 -10.83 4.46 -5.76
CA SER A 83 -9.79 3.45 -5.81
C SER A 83 -10.03 2.25 -4.87
N PHE A 84 -11.06 2.30 -4.04
CA PHE A 84 -11.33 1.23 -3.06
C PHE A 84 -11.62 -0.10 -3.74
N MET A 85 -10.78 -1.09 -3.43
CA MET A 85 -10.86 -2.43 -3.97
C MET A 85 -10.88 -3.46 -2.84
N LEU A 86 -11.95 -4.24 -2.80
CA LEU A 86 -12.11 -5.33 -1.87
C LEU A 86 -11.35 -6.55 -2.39
N LEU A 87 -10.53 -7.12 -1.55
CA LEU A 87 -9.70 -8.29 -1.85
C LEU A 87 -9.99 -9.41 -0.86
N PRO A 88 -9.93 -10.68 -1.27
CA PRO A 88 -9.91 -11.78 -0.32
C PRO A 88 -8.66 -11.64 0.56
N LYS A 89 -8.83 -11.86 1.87
CA LYS A 89 -7.71 -11.83 2.81
C LYS A 89 -6.92 -13.11 2.76
N ASN A 90 -5.58 -13.02 2.85
CA ASN A 90 -4.75 -14.18 3.15
C ASN A 90 -5.08 -14.69 4.56
N LEU A 91 -5.46 -15.96 4.66
CA LEU A 91 -5.84 -16.61 5.90
C LEU A 91 -4.65 -17.22 6.65
N ILE A 92 -3.49 -17.32 6.00
CA ILE A 92 -2.25 -17.84 6.62
C ILE A 92 -1.56 -16.72 7.38
N THR A 93 -1.09 -17.03 8.57
CA THR A 93 -0.18 -16.22 9.37
C THR A 93 1.24 -16.78 9.23
N ASN A 94 2.25 -15.90 9.21
CA ASN A 94 3.66 -16.29 9.09
C ASN A 94 3.92 -17.25 7.90
N GLY A 95 3.35 -16.95 6.74
CA GLY A 95 3.56 -17.71 5.50
C GLY A 95 4.90 -17.42 4.82
N THR A 96 5.59 -16.34 5.20
CA THR A 96 6.87 -15.91 4.66
C THR A 96 8.07 -16.43 5.44
N PHE A 97 7.84 -17.00 6.63
CA PHE A 97 8.88 -17.57 7.51
C PHE A 97 10.07 -16.64 7.80
N ASP A 98 9.87 -15.34 7.78
CA ASP A 98 10.94 -14.35 7.90
C ASP A 98 11.75 -14.45 9.19
N ALA A 99 11.10 -14.73 10.31
CA ALA A 99 11.74 -14.81 11.62
C ALA A 99 11.71 -16.21 12.24
N THR A 100 10.55 -16.87 12.18
CA THR A 100 10.28 -18.14 12.89
C THR A 100 9.32 -19.00 12.09
N ILE A 101 9.03 -20.21 12.61
CA ILE A 101 7.93 -21.08 12.16
C ILE A 101 6.80 -21.16 13.22
N SER A 102 6.70 -20.17 14.11
CA SER A 102 5.88 -20.23 15.33
C SER A 102 4.43 -20.47 15.04
N ASP A 103 3.80 -19.97 14.05
CA ASP A 103 2.37 -20.14 13.81
C ASP A 103 2.01 -21.47 13.11
N TRP A 104 3.01 -22.31 12.88
CA TRP A 104 2.85 -23.62 12.29
C TRP A 104 2.98 -24.73 13.34
N THR A 105 2.00 -25.61 13.40
CA THR A 105 2.00 -26.77 14.28
C THR A 105 2.76 -27.92 13.64
N VAL A 106 3.76 -28.46 14.33
CA VAL A 106 4.49 -29.66 13.89
C VAL A 106 3.61 -30.88 14.09
N VAL A 107 3.36 -31.60 13.02
CA VAL A 107 2.62 -32.89 13.04
C VAL A 107 3.59 -34.04 13.24
N SER A 108 4.72 -34.02 12.52
CA SER A 108 5.77 -35.01 12.62
C SER A 108 7.14 -34.44 12.23
N GLY A 109 8.20 -35.12 12.66
CA GLY A 109 9.58 -34.75 12.31
C GLY A 109 10.08 -33.50 13.03
N SER A 110 11.10 -32.87 12.43
CA SER A 110 11.76 -31.66 12.96
C SER A 110 11.92 -30.62 11.88
N PRO A 111 10.84 -29.90 11.52
CA PRO A 111 10.93 -28.83 10.53
C PRO A 111 11.76 -27.68 11.09
N ILE A 112 12.49 -26.99 10.23
CA ILE A 112 13.34 -25.85 10.61
C ILE A 112 13.14 -24.68 9.68
N ARG A 113 13.36 -23.48 10.20
CA ARG A 113 13.55 -22.30 9.39
C ARG A 113 14.97 -22.28 8.84
N VAL A 114 15.13 -21.93 7.59
CA VAL A 114 16.43 -21.76 6.94
C VAL A 114 16.50 -20.38 6.29
N GLU A 115 17.71 -19.82 6.24
CA GLU A 115 17.97 -18.65 5.42
C GLU A 115 18.27 -19.12 4.01
N THR A 116 17.44 -18.73 3.05
CA THR A 116 17.69 -19.10 1.66
C THR A 116 18.54 -18.02 0.99
N THR A 117 19.60 -18.44 0.36
CA THR A 117 20.45 -17.60 -0.51
C THR A 117 19.96 -17.62 -1.97
N ASN A 118 18.89 -18.34 -2.25
CA ASN A 118 18.35 -18.48 -3.60
C ASN A 118 17.70 -17.17 -4.03
N SER A 119 18.11 -16.66 -5.17
CA SER A 119 17.57 -15.45 -5.77
C SER A 119 16.08 -15.62 -6.00
N GLY A 120 15.30 -14.83 -5.31
CA GLY A 120 13.83 -14.81 -5.44
C GLY A 120 13.06 -15.38 -4.26
N ALA A 121 13.70 -15.96 -3.24
CA ALA A 121 13.07 -16.13 -1.94
C ALA A 121 12.77 -14.75 -1.32
N SER A 122 11.73 -14.67 -0.49
CA SER A 122 11.62 -13.58 0.49
C SER A 122 12.97 -13.49 1.21
N VAL A 123 13.50 -12.30 1.33
CA VAL A 123 14.93 -12.03 1.65
C VAL A 123 15.37 -12.61 3.00
N ALA A 124 14.47 -13.22 3.79
CA ALA A 124 14.71 -13.53 5.18
C ALA A 124 14.57 -15.01 5.56
N GLY A 125 13.82 -15.87 4.88
CA GLY A 125 13.72 -17.26 5.33
C GLY A 125 12.78 -18.16 4.52
N ALA A 126 12.92 -19.46 4.72
CA ALA A 126 12.01 -20.47 4.20
C ALA A 126 11.80 -21.58 5.25
N LEU A 127 10.71 -22.32 5.13
CA LEU A 127 10.46 -23.53 5.90
C LEU A 127 11.10 -24.71 5.18
N ARG A 128 12.02 -25.41 5.85
CA ARG A 128 12.59 -26.67 5.38
C ARG A 128 11.95 -27.85 6.10
N LEU A 129 11.50 -28.81 5.31
CA LEU A 129 10.96 -30.09 5.74
C LEU A 129 11.94 -31.20 5.34
N THR A 130 12.27 -32.08 6.28
CA THR A 130 13.10 -33.28 6.06
C THR A 130 12.47 -34.41 6.84
N SER A 131 11.77 -35.33 6.19
CA SER A 131 10.89 -36.32 6.86
C SER A 131 10.01 -35.68 7.91
N ALA A 132 9.40 -34.56 7.57
CA ALA A 132 8.63 -33.73 8.51
C ALA A 132 7.31 -33.25 7.90
N GLU A 133 6.37 -32.96 8.79
CA GLU A 133 5.06 -32.42 8.42
C GLU A 133 4.67 -31.29 9.37
N VAL A 134 4.14 -30.21 8.80
CA VAL A 134 3.56 -29.07 9.53
C VAL A 134 2.16 -28.79 9.06
N THR A 135 1.37 -28.12 9.92
CA THR A 135 0.02 -27.70 9.58
C THR A 135 -0.31 -26.36 10.23
N GLN A 136 -1.20 -25.61 9.61
CA GLN A 136 -1.83 -24.43 10.19
C GLN A 136 -3.34 -24.50 9.97
N THR A 137 -4.12 -24.03 10.94
CA THR A 137 -5.58 -23.97 10.85
C THR A 137 -6.03 -22.63 10.29
N VAL A 138 -7.00 -22.66 9.38
CA VAL A 138 -7.65 -21.47 8.82
C VAL A 138 -9.16 -21.57 8.98
N GLN A 139 -9.82 -20.43 9.21
CA GLN A 139 -11.28 -20.39 9.23
C GLN A 139 -11.80 -20.29 7.80
N THR A 140 -12.69 -21.20 7.43
CA THR A 140 -13.24 -21.33 6.08
C THR A 140 -14.76 -21.33 6.11
N ILE A 141 -15.37 -21.03 4.97
CA ILE A 141 -16.83 -21.11 4.76
C ILE A 141 -17.13 -22.38 3.96
N ILE A 142 -18.02 -23.21 4.46
CA ILE A 142 -18.38 -24.48 3.82
C ILE A 142 -18.91 -24.23 2.39
N ASN A 143 -18.48 -25.06 1.45
CA ASN A 143 -18.79 -24.98 0.02
C ASN A 143 -18.19 -23.77 -0.73
N LYS A 144 -17.28 -23.03 -0.10
CA LYS A 144 -16.49 -22.00 -0.78
C LYS A 144 -15.19 -22.59 -1.29
N GLU A 145 -14.75 -22.10 -2.44
CA GLU A 145 -13.47 -22.46 -3.04
C GLU A 145 -12.38 -21.52 -2.54
N TYR A 146 -11.22 -22.09 -2.24
CA TYR A 146 -10.03 -21.41 -1.79
C TYR A 146 -8.85 -21.76 -2.69
N ILE A 147 -7.93 -20.80 -2.83
CA ILE A 147 -6.68 -20.97 -3.55
C ILE A 147 -5.54 -21.01 -2.54
N VAL A 148 -4.71 -22.05 -2.63
CA VAL A 148 -3.42 -22.15 -1.93
C VAL A 148 -2.33 -21.80 -2.91
N ARG A 149 -1.51 -20.79 -2.59
CA ARG A 149 -0.29 -20.47 -3.32
C ARG A 149 0.89 -20.61 -2.41
N THR A 150 1.95 -21.17 -2.93
CA THR A 150 3.24 -21.27 -2.23
C THR A 150 4.38 -21.26 -3.22
N ARG A 151 5.56 -20.92 -2.76
CA ARG A 151 6.79 -20.98 -3.53
C ARG A 151 7.63 -22.15 -3.04
N THR A 152 8.03 -23.03 -3.95
CA THR A 152 8.85 -24.21 -3.67
C THR A 152 10.25 -24.03 -4.26
N PHE A 153 11.32 -24.39 -3.54
CA PHE A 153 12.71 -24.14 -3.96
C PHE A 153 13.53 -25.40 -4.21
N SER A 154 13.29 -26.43 -3.44
CA SER A 154 14.07 -27.67 -3.54
C SER A 154 13.20 -28.85 -3.17
N ASN A 155 13.33 -29.93 -3.90
CA ASN A 155 12.61 -31.18 -3.72
C ASN A 155 11.09 -31.07 -3.62
N ASP A 156 10.43 -32.15 -3.88
CA ASP A 156 8.97 -32.23 -3.89
C ASP A 156 8.41 -32.17 -2.46
N VAL A 157 7.29 -31.48 -2.28
CA VAL A 157 6.55 -31.44 -1.04
C VAL A 157 5.10 -31.78 -1.29
N THR A 158 4.45 -32.51 -0.40
CA THR A 158 3.02 -32.80 -0.50
C THR A 158 2.22 -31.73 0.22
N LEU A 159 1.36 -31.01 -0.51
CA LEU A 159 0.33 -30.14 0.05
C LEU A 159 -0.85 -31.01 0.50
N LYS A 160 -1.25 -30.89 1.74
CA LYS A 160 -2.39 -31.56 2.35
C LYS A 160 -3.42 -30.55 2.83
N VAL A 161 -4.67 -30.72 2.49
CA VAL A 161 -5.76 -29.88 2.96
C VAL A 161 -6.89 -30.79 3.48
N GLY A 162 -7.25 -30.58 4.73
CA GLY A 162 -8.25 -31.45 5.36
C GLY A 162 -9.00 -30.82 6.52
N THR A 163 -9.87 -31.60 7.13
CA THR A 163 -10.70 -31.22 8.28
C THR A 163 -10.05 -31.54 9.62
N ALA A 164 -8.86 -32.13 9.60
CA ALA A 164 -8.05 -32.48 10.76
C ALA A 164 -6.57 -32.27 10.44
N SER A 165 -5.74 -32.15 11.48
CA SER A 165 -4.28 -32.04 11.34
C SER A 165 -3.71 -33.22 10.54
N GLY A 166 -2.93 -32.95 9.50
CA GLY A 166 -2.40 -33.95 8.56
C GLY A 166 -3.44 -34.58 7.63
N GLY A 167 -4.69 -34.12 7.70
CA GLY A 167 -5.79 -34.64 6.87
C GLY A 167 -5.69 -34.24 5.39
N THR A 168 -6.34 -35.05 4.53
CA THR A 168 -6.29 -34.90 3.07
C THR A 168 -7.69 -34.88 2.44
N GLN A 169 -8.73 -34.64 3.24
CA GLN A 169 -10.12 -34.79 2.80
C GLN A 169 -10.51 -33.82 1.68
N ASN A 170 -9.90 -32.63 1.65
CA ASN A 170 -10.21 -31.60 0.65
C ASN A 170 -9.20 -31.60 -0.51
N LEU A 171 -7.92 -31.87 -0.23
CA LEU A 171 -6.86 -31.90 -1.25
C LEU A 171 -5.66 -32.71 -0.74
N SER A 172 -5.04 -33.47 -1.65
CA SER A 172 -3.69 -34.01 -1.47
C SER A 172 -2.99 -33.98 -2.82
N THR A 173 -1.92 -33.21 -2.92
CA THR A 173 -1.18 -33.07 -4.19
C THR A 173 0.30 -32.87 -3.92
N THR A 174 1.13 -33.43 -4.80
CA THR A 174 2.58 -33.21 -4.77
C THR A 174 2.89 -31.93 -5.53
N LEU A 175 3.58 -31.02 -4.88
CA LEU A 175 4.14 -29.82 -5.46
C LEU A 175 5.53 -30.16 -5.97
N SER A 176 5.63 -30.47 -7.25
CA SER A 176 6.90 -30.90 -7.86
C SER A 176 7.74 -29.70 -8.26
N VAL A 177 9.02 -29.75 -7.94
CA VAL A 177 9.99 -28.70 -8.24
C VAL A 177 10.78 -29.07 -9.48
N THR A 178 10.60 -28.31 -10.55
CA THR A 178 11.33 -28.49 -11.81
C THR A 178 12.57 -27.58 -11.92
N ASN A 179 12.55 -26.44 -11.18
CA ASN A 179 13.64 -25.48 -11.17
C ASN A 179 14.08 -25.19 -9.72
N THR A 180 15.24 -25.70 -9.32
CA THR A 180 15.74 -25.64 -7.96
C THR A 180 16.46 -24.32 -7.62
N GLY A 181 16.57 -23.36 -8.52
CA GLY A 181 17.35 -22.12 -8.29
C GLY A 181 16.52 -20.97 -7.76
N ASP A 182 15.51 -20.57 -8.51
CA ASP A 182 14.78 -19.32 -8.26
C ASP A 182 13.44 -19.50 -7.52
N GLY A 183 13.10 -20.75 -7.18
CA GLY A 183 11.82 -21.13 -6.62
C GLY A 183 10.68 -21.06 -7.64
N GLU A 184 9.76 -21.99 -7.53
CA GLU A 184 8.61 -22.15 -8.44
C GLU A 184 7.31 -21.86 -7.72
N TRP A 185 6.45 -21.03 -8.32
CA TRP A 185 5.12 -20.77 -7.79
C TRP A 185 4.19 -21.94 -8.08
N GLN A 186 3.65 -22.51 -7.01
CA GLN A 186 2.63 -23.56 -7.07
C GLN A 186 1.27 -22.95 -6.66
N THR A 187 0.24 -23.27 -7.43
CA THR A 187 -1.12 -22.79 -7.19
C THR A 187 -2.10 -23.95 -7.27
N ASN A 188 -2.84 -24.19 -6.21
CA ASN A 188 -3.84 -25.24 -6.13
C ASN A 188 -5.13 -24.70 -5.54
N SER A 189 -6.28 -25.28 -5.87
CA SER A 189 -7.56 -24.91 -5.28
C SER A 189 -8.18 -26.08 -4.53
N PHE A 190 -9.00 -25.76 -3.54
CA PHE A 190 -9.83 -26.74 -2.82
C PHE A 190 -11.17 -26.12 -2.43
N THR A 191 -12.19 -26.95 -2.27
CA THR A 191 -13.49 -26.55 -1.71
C THR A 191 -13.53 -26.95 -0.24
N ALA A 192 -13.82 -25.99 0.65
CA ALA A 192 -13.90 -26.25 2.08
C ALA A 192 -15.15 -27.07 2.42
N THR A 193 -14.97 -28.14 3.18
CA THR A 193 -16.06 -29.01 3.67
C THR A 193 -16.39 -28.80 5.16
N ALA A 194 -15.60 -27.97 5.85
CA ALA A 194 -15.78 -27.61 7.26
C ALA A 194 -15.53 -26.10 7.46
N THR A 195 -15.91 -25.57 8.61
CA THR A 195 -15.63 -24.17 9.01
C THR A 195 -14.18 -23.97 9.49
N THR A 196 -13.49 -25.06 9.82
CA THR A 196 -12.06 -25.05 10.15
C THR A 196 -11.36 -26.01 9.20
N THR A 197 -10.39 -25.50 8.46
CA THR A 197 -9.58 -26.27 7.51
C THR A 197 -8.13 -26.25 7.94
N TYR A 198 -7.45 -27.39 7.80
CA TYR A 198 -6.03 -27.56 8.09
C TYR A 198 -5.26 -27.53 6.77
N ILE A 199 -4.32 -26.61 6.66
CA ILE A 199 -3.39 -26.50 5.53
C ILE A 199 -2.07 -27.07 5.99
N GLY A 200 -1.59 -28.11 5.36
CA GLY A 200 -0.38 -28.82 5.75
C GLY A 200 0.59 -29.04 4.59
N PHE A 201 1.86 -29.14 4.94
CA PHE A 201 2.94 -29.52 4.03
C PHE A 201 3.73 -30.66 4.63
N ALA A 202 3.98 -31.69 3.85
CA ALA A 202 4.68 -32.90 4.28
C ALA A 202 5.79 -33.27 3.28
N GLU A 203 6.96 -33.63 3.84
CA GLU A 203 8.02 -34.33 3.10
C GLU A 203 8.30 -35.65 3.79
N SER A 204 8.27 -36.78 3.05
CA SER A 204 8.41 -38.13 3.59
C SER A 204 9.60 -38.90 3.04
N GLY A 205 10.31 -38.36 2.05
CA GLY A 205 11.41 -39.05 1.36
C GLY A 205 12.81 -38.84 1.99
N GLY A 206 12.89 -38.05 3.06
CA GLY A 206 14.18 -37.71 3.70
C GLY A 206 15.00 -36.65 2.94
N ASN A 207 14.37 -36.01 1.94
CA ASN A 207 15.00 -34.93 1.19
C ASN A 207 14.71 -33.58 1.87
N ASN A 208 15.55 -32.58 1.62
CA ASN A 208 15.30 -31.22 2.08
C ASN A 208 14.33 -30.51 1.11
N ALA A 209 13.05 -30.46 1.44
CA ALA A 209 12.08 -29.67 0.70
C ALA A 209 11.94 -28.30 1.35
N GLU A 210 12.00 -27.23 0.57
CA GLU A 210 11.91 -25.84 1.06
C GLU A 210 10.73 -25.13 0.43
N ILE A 211 9.93 -24.48 1.27
CA ILE A 211 8.78 -23.67 0.86
C ILE A 211 8.83 -22.29 1.50
N ASP A 212 8.25 -21.32 0.79
CA ASP A 212 8.11 -19.94 1.27
C ASP A 212 6.84 -19.30 0.68
N THR A 213 6.46 -18.15 1.24
CA THR A 213 5.34 -17.32 0.76
C THR A 213 4.04 -18.12 0.59
N VAL A 214 3.62 -18.78 1.68
CA VAL A 214 2.35 -19.51 1.70
C VAL A 214 1.17 -18.56 1.85
N GLU A 215 0.23 -18.63 0.94
CA GLU A 215 -1.00 -17.85 0.93
C GLU A 215 -2.20 -18.77 0.76
N VAL A 216 -3.26 -18.51 1.52
CA VAL A 216 -4.57 -19.13 1.34
C VAL A 216 -5.61 -18.04 1.27
N VAL A 217 -6.26 -17.91 0.12
CA VAL A 217 -7.27 -16.88 -0.13
C VAL A 217 -8.56 -17.52 -0.67
N GLU A 218 -9.70 -16.92 -0.37
CA GLU A 218 -10.96 -17.31 -0.99
C GLU A 218 -10.88 -17.05 -2.51
N ASN A 219 -11.34 -17.99 -3.35
CA ASN A 219 -11.33 -17.83 -4.82
C ASN A 219 -12.45 -16.88 -5.26
N GLU A 220 -12.32 -15.61 -4.87
CA GLU A 220 -13.19 -14.53 -5.30
C GLU A 220 -12.41 -13.46 -6.06
N SER A 221 -13.02 -12.93 -7.12
CA SER A 221 -12.42 -11.84 -7.87
C SER A 221 -12.40 -10.55 -7.06
N PRO A 222 -11.34 -9.75 -7.14
CA PRO A 222 -11.33 -8.42 -6.56
C PRO A 222 -12.54 -7.60 -6.99
N ARG A 223 -13.18 -6.91 -6.06
CA ARG A 223 -14.36 -6.06 -6.32
C ARG A 223 -14.07 -4.61 -6.01
N LYS A 224 -14.40 -3.73 -6.92
CA LYS A 224 -14.36 -2.30 -6.66
C LYS A 224 -15.57 -1.90 -5.82
N LEU A 225 -15.33 -1.22 -4.69
CA LEU A 225 -16.38 -0.61 -3.90
C LEU A 225 -16.87 0.66 -4.60
N ARG A 226 -18.17 0.92 -4.52
CA ARG A 226 -18.76 2.15 -5.05
C ARG A 226 -18.80 3.21 -3.94
N TYR A 227 -18.29 4.38 -4.25
CA TYR A 227 -18.43 5.52 -3.33
C TYR A 227 -19.87 6.02 -3.33
N ILE A 228 -20.39 6.27 -2.13
CA ILE A 228 -21.63 6.98 -1.86
C ILE A 228 -21.35 8.09 -0.84
N SER A 229 -22.13 9.16 -0.85
CA SER A 229 -22.00 10.20 0.16
C SER A 229 -22.51 9.70 1.52
N HIS A 230 -22.08 10.33 2.61
CA HIS A 230 -22.59 10.03 3.95
C HIS A 230 -24.12 10.20 4.02
N ASP A 231 -24.65 11.24 3.39
CA ASP A 231 -26.11 11.50 3.37
C ASP A 231 -26.86 10.39 2.61
N GLU A 232 -26.34 9.95 1.45
CA GLU A 232 -26.92 8.82 0.70
C GLU A 232 -26.91 7.53 1.51
N TRP A 233 -25.80 7.27 2.24
CA TRP A 233 -25.75 6.12 3.14
C TRP A 233 -26.79 6.25 4.25
N PHE A 234 -26.86 7.41 4.91
CA PHE A 234 -27.76 7.63 6.03
C PHE A 234 -29.22 7.45 5.63
N ASP A 235 -29.62 7.99 4.47
CA ASP A 235 -31.00 7.92 3.99
C ASP A 235 -31.41 6.53 3.48
N SER A 236 -30.47 5.78 2.90
CA SER A 236 -30.83 4.56 2.16
C SER A 236 -30.38 3.26 2.84
N TYR A 237 -29.34 3.27 3.68
CA TYR A 237 -28.71 2.07 4.18
C TYR A 237 -28.54 2.02 5.71
N SER A 238 -28.67 3.16 6.41
CA SER A 238 -28.40 3.25 7.84
C SER A 238 -29.33 2.37 8.67
N GLU A 239 -30.61 2.25 8.31
CA GLU A 239 -31.54 1.36 9.03
C GLU A 239 -31.10 -0.10 8.99
N ILE A 240 -30.53 -0.53 7.88
CA ILE A 240 -30.05 -1.90 7.69
C ILE A 240 -28.76 -2.11 8.49
N ASP A 241 -27.83 -1.20 8.36
CA ASP A 241 -26.51 -1.30 8.96
C ASP A 241 -26.53 -1.09 10.48
N LEU A 242 -27.35 -0.16 10.99
CA LEU A 242 -27.49 0.13 12.42
C LEU A 242 -28.37 -0.87 13.17
N ASN A 243 -29.17 -1.64 12.48
CA ASN A 243 -30.01 -2.67 13.10
C ASN A 243 -29.21 -3.95 13.42
N GLN A 244 -28.34 -3.85 14.41
CA GLN A 244 -27.41 -4.92 14.82
C GLN A 244 -28.06 -6.16 15.44
N THR A 245 -29.41 -6.23 15.54
CA THR A 245 -30.12 -7.33 16.17
C THR A 245 -30.11 -8.62 15.36
N SER A 246 -29.72 -8.56 14.09
CA SER A 246 -29.69 -9.72 13.20
C SER A 246 -28.35 -9.82 12.45
N LYS A 247 -27.48 -10.74 12.86
CA LYS A 247 -26.26 -11.10 12.11
C LYS A 247 -26.55 -11.53 10.66
N ASN A 248 -27.79 -11.75 10.30
CA ASN A 248 -28.22 -12.12 8.95
C ASN A 248 -28.16 -10.94 7.95
N GLN A 249 -27.91 -9.72 8.41
CA GLN A 249 -27.77 -8.53 7.57
C GLN A 249 -26.31 -8.24 7.19
N PHE A 250 -25.36 -8.90 7.85
CA PHE A 250 -23.96 -8.81 7.45
C PHE A 250 -23.74 -9.53 6.12
N SER A 251 -23.08 -8.87 5.21
CA SER A 251 -22.81 -9.44 3.90
C SER A 251 -21.53 -8.85 3.30
N MET A 252 -21.22 -9.26 2.07
CA MET A 252 -20.06 -8.72 1.37
C MET A 252 -20.25 -7.23 1.05
N PRO A 253 -19.32 -6.37 1.46
CA PRO A 253 -19.39 -4.93 1.20
C PRO A 253 -19.49 -4.58 -0.28
N THR A 254 -20.29 -3.54 -0.57
CA THR A 254 -20.50 -3.03 -1.92
C THR A 254 -20.20 -1.54 -2.01
N TYR A 255 -20.40 -0.83 -0.91
CA TYR A 255 -20.25 0.63 -0.84
C TYR A 255 -19.19 1.03 0.18
N VAL A 256 -18.58 2.17 -0.09
CA VAL A 256 -17.70 2.89 0.84
C VAL A 256 -18.19 4.34 0.93
N TYR A 257 -18.15 4.92 2.13
CA TYR A 257 -18.53 6.30 2.38
C TYR A 257 -17.60 6.95 3.40
N GLU A 258 -17.52 8.28 3.37
CA GLU A 258 -16.74 9.05 4.33
C GLU A 258 -17.57 9.32 5.58
N THR A 259 -17.01 9.14 6.76
CA THR A 259 -17.64 9.49 8.04
C THR A 259 -17.11 10.82 8.56
N SER A 260 -17.77 11.42 9.56
CA SER A 260 -17.39 12.72 10.12
C SER A 260 -16.07 12.72 10.92
N ASP A 261 -15.53 11.55 11.28
CA ASP A 261 -14.38 11.39 12.18
C ASP A 261 -13.08 11.01 11.48
N GLU A 262 -12.86 11.50 10.24
CA GLU A 262 -11.69 11.13 9.45
C GLU A 262 -11.55 9.60 9.27
N LYS A 263 -12.68 8.93 9.16
CA LYS A 263 -12.80 7.51 8.92
C LYS A 263 -13.59 7.24 7.65
N TYR A 264 -13.54 6.02 7.19
CA TYR A 264 -14.47 5.53 6.18
C TYR A 264 -15.38 4.45 6.75
N GLY A 265 -16.60 4.46 6.28
CA GLY A 265 -17.56 3.41 6.56
C GLY A 265 -17.76 2.50 5.36
N ILE A 266 -18.20 1.29 5.63
CA ILE A 266 -18.47 0.26 4.63
C ILE A 266 -19.90 -0.24 4.80
N SER A 267 -20.60 -0.40 3.69
CA SER A 267 -21.96 -0.92 3.66
C SER A 267 -22.12 -1.97 2.54
N PRO A 268 -22.80 -3.09 2.79
CA PRO A 268 -23.20 -3.67 4.08
C PRO A 268 -22.01 -3.96 5.02
N ILE A 269 -22.29 -4.11 6.30
CA ILE A 269 -21.28 -4.52 7.29
C ILE A 269 -20.69 -5.88 6.90
N PRO A 270 -19.35 -6.06 6.94
CA PRO A 270 -18.71 -7.30 6.55
C PRO A 270 -19.18 -8.51 7.38
N ASP A 271 -19.49 -9.62 6.72
CA ASP A 271 -19.84 -10.90 7.34
C ASP A 271 -18.60 -11.75 7.69
N ARG A 272 -17.45 -11.39 7.20
CA ARG A 272 -16.17 -12.11 7.31
C ARG A 272 -14.98 -11.17 7.26
N ILE A 273 -13.80 -11.73 7.48
CA ILE A 273 -12.53 -11.00 7.37
C ILE A 273 -12.17 -10.87 5.89
N LEU A 274 -12.01 -9.62 5.44
CA LEU A 274 -11.63 -9.25 4.07
C LEU A 274 -10.49 -8.26 4.14
N SER A 275 -9.88 -7.95 3.00
CA SER A 275 -8.92 -6.83 2.89
C SER A 275 -9.48 -5.79 1.93
N VAL A 276 -9.31 -4.53 2.26
CA VAL A 276 -9.61 -3.42 1.36
C VAL A 276 -8.33 -2.65 1.06
N THR A 277 -8.06 -2.44 -0.22
CA THR A 277 -6.90 -1.65 -0.67
C THR A 277 -7.41 -0.40 -1.36
N TYR A 278 -6.79 0.73 -1.04
CA TYR A 278 -7.13 2.01 -1.64
C TYR A 278 -5.92 2.92 -1.76
N LYS A 279 -6.02 3.93 -2.63
CA LYS A 279 -5.01 4.96 -2.84
C LYS A 279 -5.38 6.21 -2.07
N TYR A 280 -4.36 6.88 -1.57
CA TYR A 280 -4.50 8.18 -0.95
C TYR A 280 -3.30 9.06 -1.25
N TYR A 281 -3.47 10.37 -1.06
CA TYR A 281 -2.38 11.34 -1.11
C TYR A 281 -1.94 11.60 0.32
N ARG A 282 -0.65 11.37 0.59
CA ARG A 282 -0.08 11.53 1.93
C ARG A 282 0.36 12.96 2.20
N THR A 283 0.38 13.32 3.46
CA THR A 283 1.06 14.51 3.94
C THR A 283 2.57 14.29 3.89
N HIS A 284 3.30 15.36 4.00
CA HIS A 284 4.76 15.36 4.11
C HIS A 284 5.16 15.75 5.53
N SER A 285 6.12 15.05 6.09
CA SER A 285 6.81 15.45 7.30
C SER A 285 8.03 16.32 6.96
N ASP A 286 8.30 17.35 7.76
CA ASP A 286 9.47 18.19 7.59
C ASP A 286 10.75 17.35 7.66
N LEU A 287 11.74 17.71 6.85
CA LEU A 287 13.07 17.09 6.89
C LEU A 287 13.76 17.49 8.20
N SER A 288 14.32 16.54 8.93
CA SER A 288 14.98 16.72 10.21
C SER A 288 16.47 16.42 10.15
N GLU A 289 16.82 15.29 9.56
CA GLU A 289 18.19 14.82 9.48
C GLU A 289 18.89 15.28 8.19
N TYR A 290 20.19 15.45 8.24
CA TYR A 290 20.98 15.92 7.11
C TYR A 290 20.94 14.97 5.89
N THR A 291 20.61 13.70 6.11
CA THR A 291 20.48 12.65 5.09
C THR A 291 19.09 12.60 4.46
N ASP A 292 18.08 13.23 5.08
CA ASP A 292 16.70 13.17 4.61
C ASP A 292 16.56 13.65 3.17
N VAL A 293 15.70 13.00 2.42
CA VAL A 293 15.44 13.31 1.01
C VAL A 293 13.95 13.63 0.86
N PRO A 294 13.61 14.76 0.23
CA PRO A 294 12.20 15.08 -0.04
C PRO A 294 11.59 14.06 -1.01
N LEU A 295 10.27 13.84 -0.88
CA LEU A 295 9.51 12.95 -1.78
C LEU A 295 9.48 13.46 -3.24
N LEU A 296 9.76 14.73 -3.44
CA LEU A 296 9.84 15.35 -4.75
C LEU A 296 10.91 14.67 -5.61
N PRO A 297 10.66 14.34 -6.91
CA PRO A 297 11.68 13.78 -7.78
C PRO A 297 12.90 14.69 -7.92
N VAL A 298 14.10 14.10 -7.88
CA VAL A 298 15.41 14.82 -7.85
C VAL A 298 15.54 15.89 -8.93
N ARG A 299 14.99 15.66 -10.12
CA ARG A 299 15.02 16.60 -11.25
C ARG A 299 14.30 17.93 -10.99
N PHE A 300 13.51 18.02 -9.92
CA PHE A 300 12.78 19.24 -9.53
C PHE A 300 13.29 19.85 -8.23
N HIS A 301 14.37 19.34 -7.65
CA HIS A 301 14.92 19.85 -6.39
C HIS A 301 15.36 21.31 -6.51
N ASP A 302 15.74 21.78 -7.70
CA ASP A 302 16.05 23.19 -7.93
C ASP A 302 14.86 24.12 -7.68
N THR A 303 13.63 23.63 -7.82
CA THR A 303 12.42 24.39 -7.50
C THR A 303 12.34 24.69 -6.00
N ILE A 304 12.81 23.76 -5.13
CA ILE A 304 12.91 23.97 -3.68
C ILE A 304 13.92 25.08 -3.39
N VAL A 305 15.10 25.00 -4.01
CA VAL A 305 16.16 25.98 -3.84
C VAL A 305 15.71 27.38 -4.28
N ASN A 306 15.02 27.50 -5.42
CA ASN A 306 14.50 28.77 -5.91
C ASN A 306 13.44 29.36 -4.97
N ARG A 307 12.57 28.54 -4.40
CA ARG A 307 11.60 29.03 -3.39
C ARG A 307 12.29 29.43 -2.09
N ALA A 308 13.31 28.69 -1.67
CA ALA A 308 14.10 29.04 -0.49
C ALA A 308 14.87 30.35 -0.71
N LYS A 309 15.45 30.60 -1.88
CA LYS A 309 16.04 31.89 -2.26
C LYS A 309 15.05 33.04 -2.17
N TYR A 310 13.81 32.85 -2.63
CA TYR A 310 12.75 33.84 -2.49
C TYR A 310 12.59 34.32 -1.05
N TYR A 311 12.46 33.39 -0.10
CA TYR A 311 12.29 33.74 1.31
C TYR A 311 13.53 34.40 1.91
N THR A 312 14.72 33.93 1.56
CA THR A 312 15.98 34.48 2.09
C THR A 312 16.28 35.86 1.54
N TYR A 313 16.01 36.15 0.26
CA TYR A 313 16.13 37.49 -0.30
C TYR A 313 15.08 38.45 0.24
N MET A 314 13.87 37.99 0.48
CA MET A 314 12.83 38.79 1.14
C MET A 314 13.27 39.23 2.54
N MET A 315 13.86 38.33 3.34
CA MET A 315 14.38 38.66 4.68
C MET A 315 15.55 39.61 4.65
N ARG A 316 16.33 39.61 3.57
CA ARG A 316 17.47 40.54 3.34
C ARG A 316 17.05 41.84 2.62
N ALA A 317 15.76 42.08 2.44
CA ALA A 317 15.22 43.23 1.72
C ALA A 317 15.80 43.41 0.26
N ASN A 318 16.24 42.31 -0.37
CA ASN A 318 16.71 42.30 -1.75
C ASN A 318 15.54 42.09 -2.70
N VAL A 319 14.90 43.21 -3.12
CA VAL A 319 13.68 43.19 -3.95
C VAL A 319 13.93 42.54 -5.31
N ALA A 320 15.05 42.87 -5.97
CA ALA A 320 15.39 42.34 -7.30
C ALA A 320 15.64 40.83 -7.24
N GLY A 321 16.39 40.34 -6.25
CA GLY A 321 16.61 38.91 -6.03
C GLY A 321 15.33 38.17 -5.71
N THR A 322 14.44 38.75 -4.92
CA THR A 322 13.13 38.17 -4.58
C THR A 322 12.26 37.96 -5.83
N GLN A 323 12.15 38.97 -6.70
CA GLN A 323 11.36 38.90 -7.94
C GLN A 323 11.91 37.84 -8.90
N LEU A 324 13.24 37.75 -9.06
CA LEU A 324 13.86 36.75 -9.90
C LEU A 324 13.61 35.34 -9.38
N ALA A 325 13.84 35.11 -8.08
CA ALA A 325 13.63 33.80 -7.45
C ALA A 325 12.15 33.35 -7.50
N GLU A 326 11.21 34.27 -7.39
CA GLU A 326 9.78 34.00 -7.54
C GLU A 326 9.44 33.55 -8.97
N LYS A 327 9.96 34.27 -9.98
CA LYS A 327 9.77 33.90 -11.38
C LYS A 327 10.32 32.52 -11.69
N ASP A 328 11.51 32.18 -11.17
CA ASP A 328 12.14 30.87 -11.36
C ASP A 328 11.35 29.76 -10.66
N PHE A 329 10.86 30.04 -9.45
CA PHE A 329 9.97 29.11 -8.73
C PHE A 329 8.68 28.83 -9.52
N LEU A 330 7.97 29.87 -9.98
CA LEU A 330 6.72 29.71 -10.74
C LEU A 330 6.95 28.95 -12.06
N THR A 331 8.10 29.18 -12.70
CA THR A 331 8.51 28.43 -13.88
C THR A 331 8.76 26.95 -13.56
N GLY A 332 9.41 26.66 -12.42
CA GLY A 332 9.60 25.31 -11.91
C GLY A 332 8.28 24.60 -11.65
N ILE A 333 7.34 25.23 -10.94
CA ILE A 333 5.99 24.68 -10.68
C ILE A 333 5.24 24.41 -11.99
N LYS A 334 5.30 25.34 -12.95
CA LYS A 334 4.67 25.15 -14.27
C LYS A 334 5.25 23.94 -15.00
N ARG A 335 6.56 23.76 -14.95
CA ARG A 335 7.25 22.60 -15.54
C ARG A 335 6.82 21.30 -14.83
N MET A 336 6.77 21.29 -13.51
CA MET A 336 6.29 20.15 -12.73
C MET A 336 4.86 19.76 -13.12
N ARG A 337 3.95 20.72 -13.24
CA ARG A 337 2.57 20.48 -13.69
C ARG A 337 2.50 19.84 -15.06
N ILE A 338 3.32 20.32 -16.00
CA ILE A 338 3.36 19.81 -17.38
C ILE A 338 3.88 18.38 -17.42
N GLU A 339 4.90 18.04 -16.62
CA GLU A 339 5.57 16.75 -16.67
C GLU A 339 4.88 15.69 -15.79
N LEU A 340 4.33 16.07 -14.63
CA LEU A 340 3.83 15.15 -13.64
C LEU A 340 2.30 14.98 -13.67
N LEU A 341 1.54 16.04 -13.98
CA LEU A 341 0.09 15.94 -14.00
C LEU A 341 -0.41 15.41 -15.34
N ASN A 342 -1.29 14.41 -15.28
CA ASN A 342 -1.84 13.82 -16.50
C ASN A 342 -2.80 14.80 -17.18
N ARG A 343 -2.42 15.30 -18.36
CA ARG A 343 -3.20 16.28 -19.16
C ARG A 343 -4.62 15.79 -19.52
N LYS A 344 -4.90 14.50 -19.50
CA LYS A 344 -6.21 13.98 -19.87
C LYS A 344 -7.33 14.48 -18.95
N ASN A 345 -7.04 14.77 -17.69
CA ASN A 345 -8.01 15.31 -16.74
C ASN A 345 -8.24 16.83 -16.89
N TYR A 346 -7.32 17.54 -17.52
CA TYR A 346 -7.40 19.00 -17.73
C TYR A 346 -8.08 19.40 -19.05
N MET A 347 -8.22 18.47 -20.02
CA MET A 347 -8.66 18.80 -21.38
C MET A 347 -10.13 18.52 -21.71
N TYR A 348 -10.90 18.02 -20.78
CA TYR A 348 -12.35 17.87 -20.99
C TYR A 348 -13.12 18.75 -20.02
N PRO A 349 -13.40 20.01 -20.35
CA PRO A 349 -14.55 20.67 -19.76
C PRO A 349 -15.76 19.81 -20.14
N ARG A 350 -16.44 19.25 -19.15
CA ARG A 350 -17.69 18.45 -19.31
C ARG A 350 -18.83 19.22 -20.02
N GLY A 351 -18.54 20.27 -20.76
CA GLY A 351 -19.49 21.20 -21.37
C GLY A 351 -19.60 21.20 -22.90
N LEU A 352 -18.73 20.46 -23.61
CA LEU A 352 -18.76 20.46 -25.07
C LEU A 352 -19.08 19.08 -25.66
N ARG A 353 -20.09 18.40 -25.16
CA ARG A 353 -20.90 17.56 -26.04
C ARG A 353 -21.89 18.47 -26.75
N SER A 354 -21.49 19.07 -27.85
CA SER A 354 -22.38 19.58 -28.84
C SER A 354 -23.27 18.39 -29.28
N SER A 355 -24.51 18.40 -28.84
CA SER A 355 -25.54 17.60 -29.48
C SER A 355 -25.64 18.10 -30.92
N GLY A 356 -24.97 17.41 -31.83
CA GLY A 356 -25.15 17.64 -33.27
C GLY A 356 -26.57 17.26 -33.69
N ARG A 357 -27.53 18.09 -33.40
CA ARG A 357 -28.80 18.15 -34.14
C ARG A 357 -28.52 18.92 -35.40
N PHE A 358 -28.18 18.21 -36.45
CA PHE A 358 -28.33 18.75 -37.79
C PHE A 358 -29.78 19.04 -38.03
N LEU A 359 -30.16 20.33 -38.06
CA LEU A 359 -31.41 20.78 -38.62
C LEU A 359 -31.40 20.38 -40.09
N LYS A 360 -32.25 19.39 -40.49
CA LYS A 360 -32.60 19.18 -41.88
C LYS A 360 -33.43 20.40 -42.32
N VAL A 361 -32.86 21.26 -43.12
CA VAL A 361 -33.60 22.25 -43.90
C VAL A 361 -34.23 21.49 -45.04
N ASN A 362 -35.56 21.35 -45.05
CA ASN A 362 -36.34 20.89 -46.19
C ASN A 362 -36.41 22.07 -47.15
N THR A 363 -35.88 21.91 -48.33
CA THR A 363 -36.26 22.62 -49.55
C THR A 363 -37.23 21.80 -50.36
#